data_6c01b8030a0e377aeab765329642d79f
#
_entry.id   6c01b8030a0e377aeab765329642d79f
#
_cell.length_a   1.000
_cell.length_b   1.000
_cell.length_c   1.000
_cell.angle_alpha   90.00
_cell.angle_beta   90.00
_cell.angle_gamma   90.00
#
_symmetry.space_group_name_H-M   'P 1'
#
loop_
_entity.id
_entity.type
_entity.pdbx_description
1 polymer ?
#
loop_
_entity_poly.entity_id
_entity_poly.type
_entity_poly.pdbx_seq_one_letter_code
_entity_poly.pdbx_strand_id
1 'polypeptide(L)'
;YSNLGEEAQALYDGEVDAIIYNSAYSNIIKEQYSTFTKDTKVIYKHNIVVEIESDTSDESVTKPFAVYLSGIDTNGDITEQGRSDVNIVAVVNPTSHQVLLITTPRDYYVPIPGVSGGQDDKLTHAGIYGVDVSMQTLEELYDTDIEFFGRVNFTSMTSVVDALGGLDVESDLEFDTGWE
;
A
#
# COMPACT_ATOMS: atom_id res chain seq x y z
N TYR A 1 14.68 -0.40 21.63
CA TYR A 1 14.17 0.88 21.12
C TYR A 1 12.67 0.75 20.87
N SER A 2 11.94 1.84 20.96
CA SER A 2 10.47 1.80 20.86
C SER A 2 9.95 2.10 19.45
N ASN A 3 10.80 2.64 18.60
CA ASN A 3 10.46 2.94 17.21
C ASN A 3 11.70 2.99 16.31
N LEU A 4 11.47 2.95 15.01
CA LEU A 4 12.51 2.88 13.99
C LEU A 4 13.41 4.15 13.95
N GLY A 5 12.85 5.32 14.29
CA GLY A 5 13.64 6.55 14.39
C GLY A 5 14.68 6.49 15.49
N GLU A 6 14.34 5.93 16.64
CA GLU A 6 15.29 5.71 17.74
C GLU A 6 16.36 4.67 17.36
N GLU A 7 15.99 3.61 16.64
CA GLU A 7 16.95 2.62 16.14
C GLU A 7 17.94 3.24 15.15
N ALA A 8 17.44 4.05 14.20
CA ALA A 8 18.28 4.76 13.24
C ALA A 8 19.21 5.77 13.94
N GLN A 9 18.71 6.49 14.94
CA GLN A 9 19.54 7.41 15.74
C GLN A 9 20.64 6.66 16.49
N ALA A 10 20.30 5.55 17.14
CA ALA A 10 21.29 4.73 17.86
C ALA A 10 22.40 4.19 16.94
N LEU A 11 22.05 3.87 15.67
CA LEU A 11 23.06 3.50 14.66
C LEU A 11 23.99 4.66 14.32
N TYR A 12 23.44 5.88 14.15
CA TYR A 12 24.25 7.07 13.89
C TYR A 12 25.13 7.48 15.08
N ASP A 13 24.62 7.29 16.30
CA ASP A 13 25.35 7.60 17.54
C ASP A 13 26.42 6.53 17.88
N GLY A 14 26.43 5.42 17.12
CA GLY A 14 27.36 4.31 17.35
C GLY A 14 27.04 3.49 18.61
N GLU A 15 25.80 3.57 19.10
CA GLU A 15 25.32 2.76 20.22
C GLU A 15 25.05 1.31 19.79
N VAL A 16 24.75 1.12 18.49
CA VAL A 16 24.56 -0.19 17.86
C VAL A 16 25.32 -0.24 16.54
N ASP A 17 25.81 -1.42 16.17
CA ASP A 17 26.55 -1.65 14.92
C ASP A 17 25.63 -1.97 13.74
N ALA A 18 24.41 -2.40 14.00
CA ALA A 18 23.40 -2.74 12.99
C ALA A 18 22.00 -2.62 13.55
N ILE A 19 21.03 -2.38 12.66
CA ILE A 19 19.60 -2.42 12.95
C ILE A 19 18.91 -3.39 12.01
N ILE A 20 17.80 -3.96 12.45
CA ILE A 20 16.95 -4.84 11.63
C ILE A 20 15.58 -4.18 11.50
N TYR A 21 15.18 -3.92 10.29
CA TYR A 21 13.88 -3.32 10.03
C TYR A 21 13.25 -3.89 8.75
N ASN A 22 11.93 -3.76 8.63
CA ASN A 22 11.22 -4.11 7.41
C ASN A 22 11.54 -3.09 6.32
N SER A 23 11.91 -3.54 5.12
CA SER A 23 12.27 -2.69 3.99
C SER A 23 11.18 -1.69 3.59
N ALA A 24 9.92 -1.95 3.91
CA ALA A 24 8.80 -1.02 3.75
C ALA A 24 9.01 0.32 4.47
N TYR A 25 9.76 0.31 5.56
CA TYR A 25 10.11 1.53 6.31
C TYR A 25 11.29 2.31 5.73
N SER A 26 11.93 1.81 4.67
CA SER A 26 13.10 2.46 4.08
C SER A 26 12.83 3.91 3.66
N ASN A 27 11.63 4.20 3.16
CA ASN A 27 11.26 5.57 2.76
C ASN A 27 11.07 6.48 3.97
N ILE A 28 10.49 5.97 5.06
CA ILE A 28 10.31 6.73 6.31
C ILE A 28 11.66 7.11 6.92
N ILE A 29 12.63 6.17 6.92
CA ILE A 29 13.99 6.47 7.38
C ILE A 29 14.65 7.53 6.48
N LYS A 30 14.50 7.42 5.16
CA LYS A 30 15.08 8.38 4.21
C LYS A 30 14.48 9.78 4.32
N GLU A 31 13.22 9.90 4.66
CA GLU A 31 12.57 11.18 4.95
C GLU A 31 13.18 11.83 6.20
N GLN A 32 13.44 11.04 7.23
CA GLN A 32 14.02 11.50 8.49
C GLN A 32 15.55 11.74 8.39
N TYR A 33 16.25 10.85 7.66
CA TYR A 33 17.70 10.85 7.49
C TYR A 33 18.03 10.77 5.99
N SER A 34 18.11 11.92 5.32
CA SER A 34 18.29 12.00 3.85
C SER A 34 19.56 11.32 3.31
N THR A 35 20.56 11.14 4.16
CA THR A 35 21.83 10.48 3.80
C THR A 35 21.88 9.01 4.19
N PHE A 36 20.84 8.46 4.81
CA PHE A 36 20.83 7.10 5.37
C PHE A 36 21.38 6.04 4.42
N THR A 37 20.94 6.04 3.16
CA THR A 37 21.42 5.09 2.14
C THR A 37 22.86 5.28 1.71
N LYS A 38 23.47 6.46 1.96
CA LYS A 38 24.89 6.73 1.67
C LYS A 38 25.76 6.35 2.84
N ASP A 39 25.26 6.52 4.06
CA ASP A 39 25.99 6.35 5.30
C ASP A 39 25.92 4.91 5.82
N THR A 40 24.95 4.12 5.33
CA THR A 40 24.72 2.75 5.77
C THR A 40 24.82 1.74 4.63
N LYS A 41 24.99 0.47 4.98
CA LYS A 41 25.06 -0.63 4.02
C LYS A 41 24.13 -1.75 4.46
N VAL A 42 23.31 -2.24 3.52
CA VAL A 42 22.53 -3.47 3.75
C VAL A 42 23.51 -4.66 3.80
N ILE A 43 23.58 -5.32 4.94
CA ILE A 43 24.47 -6.49 5.16
C ILE A 43 23.72 -7.81 5.00
N TYR A 44 22.39 -7.79 5.17
CA TYR A 44 21.54 -8.97 5.01
C TYR A 44 20.13 -8.54 4.59
N LYS A 45 19.50 -9.30 3.68
CA LYS A 45 18.11 -9.15 3.28
C LYS A 45 17.43 -10.52 3.27
N HIS A 46 16.32 -10.63 4.00
CA HIS A 46 15.47 -11.80 3.97
C HIS A 46 14.12 -11.42 3.35
N ASN A 47 13.74 -12.10 2.28
CA ASN A 47 12.43 -11.91 1.68
C ASN A 47 11.48 -12.95 2.28
N ILE A 48 10.43 -12.47 2.93
CA ILE A 48 9.30 -13.33 3.32
C ILE A 48 8.37 -13.35 2.12
N VAL A 49 8.31 -14.48 1.43
CA VAL A 49 7.33 -14.70 0.37
C VAL A 49 6.10 -15.29 1.05
N VAL A 50 5.03 -14.53 1.11
CA VAL A 50 3.70 -15.06 1.44
C VAL A 50 3.16 -15.60 0.12
N GLU A 51 3.09 -16.91 -0.02
CA GLU A 51 2.35 -17.52 -1.14
C GLU A 51 0.86 -17.28 -0.85
N ILE A 52 0.28 -16.33 -1.58
CA ILE A 52 -1.17 -16.17 -1.61
C ILE A 52 -1.65 -17.27 -2.56
N GLU A 53 -2.28 -18.31 -2.03
CA GLU A 53 -3.04 -19.24 -2.85
C GLU A 53 -4.18 -18.44 -3.50
N SER A 54 -3.95 -17.96 -4.72
CA SER A 54 -5.03 -17.43 -5.54
C SER A 54 -5.88 -18.63 -5.96
N ASP A 55 -7.01 -18.80 -5.32
CA ASP A 55 -8.04 -19.73 -5.80
C ASP A 55 -8.63 -19.16 -7.10
N THR A 56 -7.91 -19.40 -8.20
CA THR A 56 -8.39 -19.10 -9.55
C THR A 56 -9.33 -20.21 -10.00
N SER A 57 -10.37 -20.49 -9.22
CA SER A 57 -11.45 -21.31 -9.73
C SER A 57 -12.20 -20.51 -10.80
N ASP A 58 -12.27 -21.08 -11.98
CA ASP A 58 -12.96 -20.57 -13.19
C ASP A 58 -14.50 -20.59 -13.01
N GLU A 59 -14.97 -20.52 -11.77
CA GLU A 59 -16.39 -20.36 -11.48
C GLU A 59 -16.79 -18.93 -11.83
N SER A 60 -17.66 -18.81 -12.81
CA SER A 60 -18.28 -17.54 -13.17
C SER A 60 -18.80 -16.87 -11.90
N VAL A 61 -18.25 -15.74 -11.54
CA VAL A 61 -18.63 -14.98 -10.35
C VAL A 61 -20.07 -14.50 -10.53
N THR A 62 -21.01 -15.21 -9.95
CA THR A 62 -22.45 -14.91 -10.05
C THR A 62 -23.01 -14.24 -8.81
N LYS A 63 -22.25 -14.29 -7.70
CA LYS A 63 -22.61 -13.67 -6.42
C LYS A 63 -21.95 -12.29 -6.30
N PRO A 64 -22.50 -11.39 -5.50
CA PRO A 64 -21.81 -10.16 -5.13
C PRO A 64 -20.44 -10.48 -4.47
N PHE A 65 -19.44 -9.68 -4.78
CA PHE A 65 -18.10 -9.77 -4.23
C PHE A 65 -17.49 -8.39 -4.04
N ALA A 66 -16.49 -8.28 -3.18
CA ALA A 66 -15.76 -7.05 -2.96
C ALA A 66 -14.30 -7.15 -3.45
N VAL A 67 -13.83 -6.03 -3.99
CA VAL A 67 -12.46 -5.87 -4.47
C VAL A 67 -11.83 -4.66 -3.79
N TYR A 68 -10.70 -4.84 -3.14
CA TYR A 68 -9.89 -3.74 -2.65
C TYR A 68 -8.98 -3.19 -3.76
N LEU A 69 -9.12 -1.93 -4.08
CA LEU A 69 -8.26 -1.21 -5.02
C LEU A 69 -7.32 -0.29 -4.24
N SER A 70 -6.02 -0.57 -4.34
CA SER A 70 -4.96 0.13 -3.62
C SER A 70 -4.02 0.87 -4.58
N GLY A 71 -3.81 2.16 -4.34
CA GLY A 71 -2.74 2.93 -4.96
C GLY A 71 -1.63 3.20 -3.96
N ILE A 72 -0.41 2.76 -4.26
CA ILE A 72 0.76 2.97 -3.39
C ILE A 72 1.70 4.03 -3.97
N ASP A 73 2.30 4.81 -3.08
CA ASP A 73 3.24 5.89 -3.42
C ASP A 73 4.66 5.32 -3.64
N THR A 74 4.80 4.51 -4.71
CA THR A 74 6.10 3.94 -5.11
C THR A 74 6.27 3.96 -6.62
N ASN A 75 7.52 3.86 -7.06
CA ASN A 75 7.90 3.64 -8.45
C ASN A 75 8.63 2.31 -8.58
N GLY A 76 8.58 1.70 -9.76
CA GLY A 76 9.30 0.46 -10.05
C GLY A 76 8.47 -0.78 -9.76
N ASP A 77 9.02 -1.73 -9.00
CA ASP A 77 8.38 -3.02 -8.75
C ASP A 77 7.14 -2.88 -7.85
N ILE A 78 5.99 -3.37 -8.34
CA ILE A 78 4.71 -3.34 -7.61
C ILE A 78 4.71 -4.22 -6.36
N THR A 79 5.65 -5.14 -6.24
CA THR A 79 5.79 -5.98 -5.05
C THR A 79 6.43 -5.26 -3.86
N GLU A 80 7.01 -4.08 -4.07
CA GLU A 80 7.49 -3.26 -2.98
C GLU A 80 6.32 -2.81 -2.09
N GLN A 81 6.52 -2.91 -0.78
CA GLN A 81 5.55 -2.43 0.19
C GLN A 81 5.70 -0.92 0.37
N GLY A 82 4.59 -0.24 0.56
CA GLY A 82 4.56 1.20 0.72
C GLY A 82 3.24 1.66 1.33
N ARG A 83 3.13 2.95 1.59
CA ARG A 83 1.88 3.56 2.05
C ARG A 83 0.79 3.39 0.99
N SER A 84 -0.40 3.02 1.42
CA SER A 84 -1.58 2.98 0.55
C SER A 84 -2.27 4.35 0.58
N ASP A 85 -2.01 5.16 -0.44
CA ASP A 85 -2.56 6.51 -0.55
C ASP A 85 -3.96 6.54 -1.16
N VAL A 86 -4.29 5.51 -1.93
CA VAL A 86 -5.64 5.29 -2.47
C VAL A 86 -6.18 3.99 -1.88
N ASN A 87 -7.35 4.09 -1.25
CA ASN A 87 -8.05 2.96 -0.64
C ASN A 87 -9.51 2.99 -1.11
N ILE A 88 -9.87 2.10 -2.02
CA ILE A 88 -11.22 1.99 -2.57
C ILE A 88 -11.67 0.54 -2.40
N VAL A 89 -12.84 0.33 -1.81
CA VAL A 89 -13.55 -0.95 -1.85
C VAL A 89 -14.62 -0.88 -2.92
N ALA A 90 -14.50 -1.72 -3.93
CA ALA A 90 -15.48 -1.87 -5.00
C ALA A 90 -16.37 -3.10 -4.72
N VAL A 91 -17.62 -2.88 -4.37
CA VAL A 91 -18.59 -3.98 -4.22
C VAL A 91 -19.31 -4.17 -5.54
N VAL A 92 -19.13 -5.34 -6.14
CA VAL A 92 -19.66 -5.69 -7.46
C VAL A 92 -20.84 -6.66 -7.29
N ASN A 93 -21.98 -6.32 -7.86
CA ASN A 93 -23.12 -7.24 -7.97
C ASN A 93 -23.36 -7.60 -9.44
N PRO A 94 -22.91 -8.78 -9.90
CA PRO A 94 -23.06 -9.19 -11.29
C PRO A 94 -24.52 -9.39 -11.72
N THR A 95 -25.38 -9.77 -10.79
CA THR A 95 -26.80 -10.05 -11.07
C THR A 95 -27.58 -8.76 -11.36
N SER A 96 -27.33 -7.69 -10.59
CA SER A 96 -27.98 -6.38 -10.79
C SER A 96 -27.18 -5.45 -11.72
N HIS A 97 -25.98 -5.85 -12.15
CA HIS A 97 -25.04 -5.03 -12.91
C HIS A 97 -24.71 -3.70 -12.22
N GLN A 98 -24.53 -3.75 -10.92
CA GLN A 98 -24.23 -2.58 -10.10
C GLN A 98 -22.83 -2.70 -9.49
N VAL A 99 -22.14 -1.56 -9.40
CA VAL A 99 -20.88 -1.42 -8.69
C VAL A 99 -21.02 -0.25 -7.72
N LEU A 100 -20.72 -0.51 -6.45
CA LEU A 100 -20.57 0.51 -5.41
C LEU A 100 -19.09 0.74 -5.15
N LEU A 101 -18.64 1.99 -5.24
CA LEU A 101 -17.29 2.38 -4.89
C LEU A 101 -17.28 3.13 -3.56
N ILE A 102 -16.55 2.62 -2.59
CA ILE A 102 -16.37 3.21 -1.27
C ILE A 102 -14.91 3.66 -1.15
N THR A 103 -14.69 4.97 -1.21
CA THR A 103 -13.35 5.56 -1.05
C THR A 103 -13.12 5.90 0.42
N THR A 104 -12.05 5.37 1.00
CA THR A 104 -11.63 5.66 2.36
C THR A 104 -10.41 6.57 2.34
N PRO A 105 -10.45 7.75 2.99
CA PRO A 105 -9.30 8.64 3.06
C PRO A 105 -8.08 7.95 3.67
N ARG A 106 -6.90 8.17 3.13
CA ARG A 106 -5.65 7.56 3.61
C ARG A 106 -5.34 7.88 5.07
N ASP A 107 -5.77 9.05 5.53
CA ASP A 107 -5.57 9.53 6.91
C ASP A 107 -6.71 9.10 7.86
N TYR A 108 -7.62 8.22 7.42
CA TYR A 108 -8.66 7.69 8.29
C TYR A 108 -8.03 6.97 9.47
N TYR A 109 -8.50 7.29 10.68
CA TYR A 109 -7.89 6.83 11.93
C TYR A 109 -8.64 5.59 12.42
N VAL A 110 -7.95 4.45 12.41
CA VAL A 110 -8.55 3.13 12.57
C VAL A 110 -7.55 2.15 13.19
N PRO A 111 -7.97 1.17 14.00
CA PRO A 111 -7.09 0.11 14.44
C PRO A 111 -6.55 -0.68 13.25
N ILE A 112 -5.25 -0.98 13.24
CA ILE A 112 -4.62 -1.85 12.23
C ILE A 112 -4.41 -3.22 12.85
N PRO A 113 -5.15 -4.26 12.42
CA PRO A 113 -5.12 -5.59 13.00
C PRO A 113 -3.71 -6.18 13.04
N GLY A 114 -3.36 -6.78 14.18
CA GLY A 114 -2.05 -7.40 14.37
C GLY A 114 -0.85 -6.45 14.45
N VAL A 115 -1.07 -5.15 14.26
CA VAL A 115 0.01 -4.15 14.15
C VAL A 115 -0.09 -3.10 15.24
N SER A 116 -1.21 -2.39 15.32
CA SER A 116 -1.34 -1.20 16.18
C SER A 116 -1.61 -1.52 17.65
N GLY A 117 -1.68 -2.80 18.04
CA GLY A 117 -1.95 -3.22 19.42
C GLY A 117 -3.31 -2.76 19.94
N GLY A 118 -4.29 -2.55 19.07
CA GLY A 118 -5.62 -2.04 19.39
C GLY A 118 -5.70 -0.53 19.53
N GLN A 119 -4.62 0.19 19.26
CA GLN A 119 -4.63 1.65 19.13
C GLN A 119 -4.98 2.02 17.69
N ASP A 120 -5.59 3.19 17.51
CA ASP A 120 -5.85 3.72 16.18
C ASP A 120 -4.58 4.27 15.54
N ASP A 121 -4.46 4.10 14.22
CA ASP A 121 -3.42 4.66 13.39
C ASP A 121 -4.01 5.05 12.02
N LYS A 122 -3.23 5.75 11.20
CA LYS A 122 -3.68 6.12 9.86
C LYS A 122 -3.79 4.88 8.97
N LEU A 123 -4.90 4.77 8.23
CA LEU A 123 -5.16 3.67 7.30
C LEU A 123 -3.99 3.46 6.30
N THR A 124 -3.37 4.55 5.82
CA THR A 124 -2.23 4.47 4.88
C THR A 124 -1.08 3.61 5.41
N HIS A 125 -0.89 3.54 6.74
CA HIS A 125 0.16 2.74 7.36
C HIS A 125 -0.10 1.23 7.25
N ALA A 126 -1.34 0.79 7.09
CA ALA A 126 -1.65 -0.62 6.86
C ALA A 126 -0.92 -1.16 5.61
N GLY A 127 -0.81 -0.35 4.55
CA GLY A 127 -0.09 -0.71 3.32
C GLY A 127 1.40 -1.01 3.51
N ILE A 128 2.03 -0.47 4.55
CA ILE A 128 3.43 -0.72 4.90
C ILE A 128 3.63 -2.19 5.33
N TYR A 129 2.59 -2.79 5.92
CA TYR A 129 2.60 -4.16 6.39
C TYR A 129 2.11 -5.16 5.35
N GLY A 130 1.60 -4.67 4.23
CA GLY A 130 1.16 -5.48 3.11
C GLY A 130 -0.31 -5.27 2.74
N VAL A 131 -0.69 -5.80 1.59
CA VAL A 131 -2.05 -5.68 1.07
C VAL A 131 -3.06 -6.42 1.96
N ASP A 132 -2.68 -7.56 2.52
CA ASP A 132 -3.55 -8.36 3.39
C ASP A 132 -3.93 -7.61 4.66
N VAL A 133 -2.97 -6.87 5.26
CA VAL A 133 -3.23 -6.03 6.44
C VAL A 133 -4.15 -4.87 6.08
N SER A 134 -3.98 -4.27 4.90
CA SER A 134 -4.89 -3.22 4.42
C SER A 134 -6.31 -3.76 4.19
N MET A 135 -6.44 -4.95 3.58
CA MET A 135 -7.73 -5.62 3.38
C MET A 135 -8.39 -5.90 4.72
N GLN A 136 -7.70 -6.58 5.63
CA GLN A 136 -8.22 -6.89 6.95
C GLN A 136 -8.64 -5.64 7.73
N THR A 137 -7.89 -4.54 7.62
CA THR A 137 -8.26 -3.27 8.25
C THR A 137 -9.60 -2.73 7.70
N LEU A 138 -9.82 -2.84 6.39
CA LEU A 138 -11.06 -2.41 5.74
C LEU A 138 -12.22 -3.39 5.97
N GLU A 139 -11.95 -4.69 6.06
CA GLU A 139 -12.92 -5.71 6.42
C GLU A 139 -13.48 -5.46 7.82
N GLU A 140 -12.60 -5.21 8.81
CA GLU A 140 -13.04 -4.86 10.16
C GLU A 140 -13.77 -3.52 10.22
N LEU A 141 -13.34 -2.53 9.41
CA LEU A 141 -13.99 -1.21 9.38
C LEU A 141 -15.41 -1.27 8.80
N TYR A 142 -15.63 -2.09 7.77
CA TYR A 142 -16.90 -2.15 7.03
C TYR A 142 -17.75 -3.36 7.37
N ASP A 143 -17.27 -4.25 8.25
CA ASP A 143 -17.92 -5.52 8.59
C ASP A 143 -18.32 -6.32 7.34
N THR A 144 -17.33 -6.48 6.42
CA THR A 144 -17.54 -7.15 5.12
C THR A 144 -16.28 -7.91 4.72
N ASP A 145 -16.45 -9.03 4.02
CA ASP A 145 -15.33 -9.78 3.44
C ASP A 145 -14.88 -9.12 2.13
N ILE A 146 -13.56 -9.10 1.88
CA ILE A 146 -12.96 -8.60 0.64
C ILE A 146 -12.21 -9.76 -0.01
N GLU A 147 -12.74 -10.28 -1.12
CA GLU A 147 -12.25 -11.51 -1.76
C GLU A 147 -11.06 -11.27 -2.71
N PHE A 148 -10.97 -10.07 -3.27
CA PHE A 148 -9.99 -9.75 -4.29
C PHE A 148 -9.30 -8.41 -4.02
N PHE A 149 -8.12 -8.22 -4.60
CA PHE A 149 -7.49 -6.91 -4.63
C PHE A 149 -6.87 -6.58 -5.99
N GLY A 150 -6.79 -5.29 -6.29
CA GLY A 150 -5.99 -4.71 -7.36
C GLY A 150 -5.06 -3.65 -6.77
N ARG A 151 -3.78 -3.72 -7.07
CA ARG A 151 -2.78 -2.79 -6.56
C ARG A 151 -2.03 -2.12 -7.70
N VAL A 152 -1.89 -0.81 -7.62
CA VAL A 152 -1.15 -0.01 -8.60
C VAL A 152 -0.16 0.91 -7.90
N ASN A 153 0.94 1.21 -8.58
CA ASN A 153 1.85 2.29 -8.26
C ASN A 153 1.98 3.23 -9.48
N PHE A 154 2.79 4.26 -9.42
CA PHE A 154 2.95 5.19 -10.54
C PHE A 154 3.38 4.49 -11.83
N THR A 155 4.34 3.56 -11.76
CA THR A 155 4.83 2.81 -12.92
C THR A 155 3.75 1.91 -13.52
N SER A 156 3.05 1.12 -12.71
CA SER A 156 2.01 0.22 -13.20
C SER A 156 0.77 0.97 -13.67
N MET A 157 0.43 2.13 -13.06
CA MET A 157 -0.67 2.97 -13.53
C MET A 157 -0.41 3.49 -14.94
N THR A 158 0.80 3.96 -15.23
CA THR A 158 1.19 4.36 -16.59
C THR A 158 0.99 3.22 -17.57
N SER A 159 1.43 2.00 -17.21
CA SER A 159 1.25 0.82 -18.05
C SER A 159 -0.22 0.46 -18.30
N VAL A 160 -1.09 0.64 -17.29
CA VAL A 160 -2.54 0.44 -17.47
C VAL A 160 -3.13 1.45 -18.43
N VAL A 161 -2.77 2.73 -18.29
CA VAL A 161 -3.23 3.79 -19.19
C VAL A 161 -2.76 3.54 -20.63
N ASP A 162 -1.50 3.14 -20.80
CA ASP A 162 -0.94 2.78 -22.13
C ASP A 162 -1.68 1.59 -22.75
N ALA A 163 -1.98 0.56 -21.97
CA ALA A 163 -2.72 -0.62 -22.43
C ALA A 163 -4.17 -0.28 -22.88
N LEU A 164 -4.76 0.77 -22.31
CA LEU A 164 -6.07 1.29 -22.69
C LEU A 164 -6.00 2.21 -23.92
N GLY A 165 -4.81 2.55 -24.42
CA GLY A 165 -4.61 3.47 -25.54
C GLY A 165 -4.66 4.95 -25.14
N GLY A 166 -4.45 5.25 -23.87
CA GLY A 166 -4.54 6.58 -23.29
C GLY A 166 -5.90 6.88 -22.63
N LEU A 167 -5.98 8.03 -21.99
CA LEU A 167 -7.21 8.55 -21.39
C LEU A 167 -7.40 10.00 -21.84
N ASP A 168 -8.61 10.33 -22.27
CA ASP A 168 -8.99 11.72 -22.49
C ASP A 168 -9.36 12.35 -21.14
N VAL A 169 -8.61 13.38 -20.75
CA VAL A 169 -8.84 14.13 -19.51
C VAL A 169 -9.22 15.54 -19.85
N GLU A 170 -10.42 15.98 -19.48
CA GLU A 170 -10.85 17.36 -19.57
C GLU A 170 -10.44 18.12 -18.30
N SER A 171 -9.78 19.27 -18.49
CA SER A 171 -9.36 20.14 -17.39
C SER A 171 -9.80 21.58 -17.68
N ASP A 172 -10.40 22.22 -16.70
CA ASP A 172 -10.75 23.64 -16.76
C ASP A 172 -9.52 24.58 -16.63
N LEU A 173 -8.36 24.02 -16.29
CA LEU A 173 -7.11 24.75 -16.09
C LEU A 173 -6.04 24.27 -17.05
N GLU A 174 -5.42 25.19 -17.75
CA GLU A 174 -4.17 24.97 -18.47
C GLU A 174 -3.00 25.35 -17.56
N PHE A 175 -2.09 24.42 -17.31
CA PHE A 175 -0.90 24.67 -16.48
C PHE A 175 0.28 23.85 -16.98
N ASP A 176 1.46 24.43 -16.85
CA ASP A 176 2.72 23.74 -17.09
C ASP A 176 3.19 23.10 -15.78
N THR A 177 3.36 21.79 -15.78
CA THR A 177 3.85 21.05 -14.59
C THR A 177 5.33 21.27 -14.34
N GLY A 178 6.08 21.74 -15.34
CA GLY A 178 7.55 21.85 -15.28
C GLY A 178 8.27 20.51 -15.28
N TRP A 179 7.54 19.40 -15.53
CA TRP A 179 8.10 18.06 -15.68
C TRP A 179 7.94 17.63 -17.14
N GLU A 180 9.05 17.25 -17.76
CA GLU A 180 9.09 16.57 -19.07
C GLU A 180 9.19 15.05 -18.87
#